data_0e0be90e426db672718c4ccd675ddc6a
#
_entry.id   0e0be90e426db672718c4ccd675ddc6a
#
_cell.length_a   1.000
_cell.length_b   1.000
_cell.length_c   1.000
_cell.angle_alpha   90.00
_cell.angle_beta   90.00
_cell.angle_gamma   90.00
#
_symmetry.space_group_name_H-M   'P 1'
#
loop_
_entity.id
_entity.type
_entity.pdbx_description
1 polymer ?
#
loop_
_entity_poly.entity_id
_entity_poly.type
_entity_poly.pdbx_seq_one_letter_code
_entity_poly.pdbx_strand_id
1 'polypeptide(L)'
;MQDETVWLTQNQMAELFKTTRNNITMHINNCYIEEELDGISTSKESLLTATDGKKYKTKIYNLDVIISVGYRVKSKRGTEFRVWANKILRDYLLKGQAINQNRLEYLEKTKTVKIIVK
;
A
#
# COMPACT_ATOMS: atom_id res chain seq x y z
N MET A 1 -12.96 -12.38 13.15
CA MET A 1 -11.58 -11.94 13.03
C MET A 1 -11.54 -10.41 12.92
N GLN A 2 -10.67 -9.82 13.67
CA GLN A 2 -10.55 -8.38 13.68
C GLN A 2 -9.64 -7.94 12.53
N ASP A 3 -10.10 -6.99 11.76
CA ASP A 3 -9.28 -6.44 10.70
C ASP A 3 -8.25 -5.49 11.30
N GLU A 4 -7.01 -5.98 11.37
CA GLU A 4 -5.92 -5.14 11.77
C GLU A 4 -5.38 -4.43 10.55
N THR A 5 -5.41 -3.11 10.60
CA THR A 5 -4.90 -2.30 9.52
C THR A 5 -3.98 -1.23 10.08
N VAL A 6 -3.04 -0.82 9.25
CA VAL A 6 -2.11 0.25 9.57
C VAL A 6 -2.63 1.52 8.95
N TRP A 7 -2.61 2.61 9.72
CA TRP A 7 -2.96 3.94 9.25
C TRP A 7 -1.76 4.85 9.47
N LEU A 8 -1.33 5.54 8.44
CA LEU A 8 -0.19 6.46 8.52
C LEU A 8 -0.56 7.84 7.97
N THR A 9 0.07 8.86 8.54
CA THR A 9 0.03 10.22 7.98
C THR A 9 1.00 10.32 6.80
N GLN A 10 0.89 11.42 6.04
CA GLN A 10 1.84 11.68 4.96
C GLN A 10 3.27 11.82 5.48
N ASN A 11 3.44 12.48 6.62
CA ASN A 11 4.77 12.63 7.23
C ASN A 11 5.37 11.28 7.63
N GLN A 12 4.53 10.41 8.20
CA GLN A 12 4.99 9.06 8.56
C GLN A 12 5.37 8.24 7.33
N MET A 13 4.62 8.37 6.24
CA MET A 13 4.98 7.70 4.99
C MET A 13 6.28 8.25 4.39
N ALA A 14 6.47 9.58 4.48
CA ALA A 14 7.71 10.19 4.00
C ALA A 14 8.91 9.65 4.76
N GLU A 15 8.78 9.46 6.07
CA GLU A 15 9.83 8.87 6.89
C GLU A 15 10.04 7.39 6.56
N LEU A 16 8.95 6.64 6.41
CA LEU A 16 9.02 5.21 6.08
C LEU A 16 9.77 4.96 4.78
N PHE A 17 9.45 5.73 3.74
CA PHE A 17 10.02 5.54 2.41
C PHE A 17 11.24 6.42 2.15
N LYS A 18 11.69 7.19 3.15
CA LYS A 18 12.85 8.07 3.05
C LYS A 18 12.76 9.00 1.85
N THR A 19 11.65 9.72 1.79
CA THR A 19 11.38 10.70 0.74
C THR A 19 10.75 11.95 1.37
N THR A 20 10.37 12.93 0.56
CA THR A 20 9.75 14.16 1.05
C THR A 20 8.24 14.01 1.17
N ARG A 21 7.64 14.84 2.02
CA ARG A 21 6.19 14.89 2.12
C ARG A 21 5.55 15.30 0.79
N ASN A 22 6.19 16.20 0.06
CA ASN A 22 5.67 16.64 -1.24
C ASN A 22 5.59 15.47 -2.22
N ASN A 23 6.60 14.59 -2.23
CA ASN A 23 6.56 13.39 -3.07
C ASN A 23 5.43 12.46 -2.65
N ILE A 24 5.23 12.29 -1.34
CA ILE A 24 4.13 11.46 -0.84
C ILE A 24 2.79 12.05 -1.28
N THR A 25 2.60 13.36 -1.13
CA THR A 25 1.37 14.03 -1.55
C THR A 25 1.10 13.80 -3.04
N MET A 26 2.13 13.95 -3.87
CA MET A 26 2.01 13.72 -5.31
C MET A 26 1.59 12.29 -5.62
N HIS A 27 2.24 11.31 -4.98
CA HIS A 27 1.92 9.91 -5.23
C HIS A 27 0.51 9.53 -4.78
N ILE A 28 0.06 10.05 -3.64
CA ILE A 28 -1.29 9.82 -3.15
C ILE A 28 -2.31 10.40 -4.13
N ASN A 29 -2.11 11.65 -4.55
CA ASN A 29 -3.01 12.29 -5.50
C ASN A 29 -3.09 11.51 -6.80
N ASN A 30 -1.96 11.01 -7.29
CA ASN A 30 -1.93 10.22 -8.52
C ASN A 30 -2.67 8.89 -8.37
N CYS A 31 -2.59 8.25 -7.21
CA CYS A 31 -3.37 7.03 -6.96
C CYS A 31 -4.87 7.27 -7.11
N TYR A 32 -5.35 8.41 -6.62
CA TYR A 32 -6.78 8.73 -6.71
C TYR A 32 -7.18 9.22 -8.10
N ILE A 33 -6.32 10.01 -8.75
CA ILE A 33 -6.58 10.50 -10.12
C ILE A 33 -6.66 9.33 -11.09
N GLU A 34 -5.79 8.34 -10.94
CA GLU A 34 -5.78 7.15 -11.79
C GLU A 34 -6.82 6.11 -11.38
N GLU A 35 -7.66 6.45 -10.41
CA GLU A 35 -8.74 5.59 -9.92
C GLU A 35 -8.25 4.23 -9.40
N GLU A 36 -7.00 4.17 -9.00
CA GLU A 36 -6.43 2.97 -8.41
C GLU A 36 -7.07 2.68 -7.04
N LEU A 37 -7.37 3.74 -6.29
CA LEU A 37 -7.93 3.64 -4.96
C LEU A 37 -9.11 4.59 -4.79
N ASP A 38 -10.03 4.20 -3.90
CA ASP A 38 -11.16 5.03 -3.50
C ASP A 38 -10.77 5.87 -2.28
N GLY A 39 -10.82 7.20 -2.43
CA GLY A 39 -10.44 8.12 -1.36
C GLY A 39 -11.34 8.05 -0.13
N ILE A 40 -12.59 7.64 -0.30
CA ILE A 40 -13.55 7.60 0.82
C ILE A 40 -13.21 6.47 1.79
N SER A 41 -12.89 5.30 1.27
CA SER A 41 -12.61 4.12 2.10
C SER A 41 -11.16 4.00 2.54
N THR A 42 -10.24 4.72 1.89
CA THR A 42 -8.80 4.54 2.13
C THR A 42 -8.17 5.67 2.94
N SER A 43 -8.93 6.71 3.27
CA SER A 43 -8.42 7.81 4.09
C SER A 43 -9.47 8.27 5.08
N LYS A 44 -9.03 8.87 6.16
CA LYS A 44 -9.91 9.48 7.16
C LYS A 44 -9.15 10.54 7.93
N GLU A 45 -9.87 11.43 8.62
CA GLU A 45 -9.27 12.41 9.51
C GLU A 45 -9.16 11.84 10.92
N SER A 46 -8.10 12.17 11.60
CA SER A 46 -7.87 11.78 12.98
C SER A 46 -7.29 12.93 13.75
N LEU A 47 -7.56 12.96 15.06
CA LEU A 47 -6.96 13.95 15.96
C LEU A 47 -5.64 13.37 16.48
N LEU A 48 -4.56 14.03 16.16
CA LEU A 48 -3.23 13.61 16.60
C LEU A 48 -2.62 14.70 17.47
N THR A 49 -1.94 14.28 18.53
CA THR A 49 -1.24 15.20 19.42
C THR A 49 0.14 15.51 18.85
N ALA A 50 0.39 16.81 18.63
CA ALA A 50 1.68 17.27 18.13
C ALA A 50 2.67 17.48 19.28
N THR A 51 3.91 17.81 18.93
CA THR A 51 4.98 18.04 19.91
C THR A 51 4.69 19.21 20.85
N ASP A 52 3.82 20.16 20.43
CA ASP A 52 3.40 21.29 21.26
C ASP A 52 2.28 20.93 22.24
N GLY A 53 1.86 19.67 22.26
CA GLY A 53 0.78 19.20 23.13
C GLY A 53 -0.61 19.47 22.61
N LYS A 54 -0.76 20.19 21.51
CA LYS A 54 -2.05 20.46 20.91
C LYS A 54 -2.48 19.35 19.98
N LYS A 55 -3.79 19.18 19.83
CA LYS A 55 -4.37 18.18 18.93
C LYS A 55 -4.78 18.84 17.61
N TYR A 56 -4.36 18.23 16.52
CA TYR A 56 -4.68 18.71 15.18
C TYR A 56 -5.41 17.64 14.40
N LYS A 57 -6.34 18.05 13.55
CA LYS A 57 -6.95 17.15 12.59
C LYS A 57 -5.93 16.83 11.52
N THR A 58 -5.63 15.57 11.36
CA THR A 58 -4.65 15.11 10.38
C THR A 58 -5.25 13.98 9.58
N LYS A 59 -5.06 14.03 8.26
CA LYS A 59 -5.54 12.98 7.40
C LYS A 59 -4.60 11.78 7.49
N ILE A 60 -5.18 10.61 7.67
CA ILE A 60 -4.42 9.36 7.71
C ILE A 60 -4.91 8.44 6.61
N TYR A 61 -4.05 7.54 6.19
CA TYR A 61 -4.25 6.68 5.03
C TYR A 61 -4.04 5.23 5.42
N ASN A 62 -4.84 4.34 4.84
CA ASN A 62 -4.79 2.93 5.21
C ASN A 62 -3.66 2.18 4.47
N LEU A 63 -3.58 0.88 4.73
CA LEU A 63 -2.53 0.03 4.16
C LEU A 63 -2.56 0.01 2.63
N ASP A 64 -3.74 0.07 2.02
CA ASP A 64 -3.83 0.06 0.55
C ASP A 64 -3.12 1.28 -0.06
N VAL A 65 -3.30 2.45 0.55
CA VAL A 65 -2.59 3.66 0.09
C VAL A 65 -1.09 3.52 0.33
N ILE A 66 -0.71 3.01 1.49
CA ILE A 66 0.71 2.84 1.83
C ILE A 66 1.41 1.94 0.81
N ILE A 67 0.78 0.84 0.45
CA ILE A 67 1.32 -0.09 -0.54
C ILE A 67 1.43 0.57 -1.91
N SER A 68 0.38 1.26 -2.36
CA SER A 68 0.39 1.93 -3.66
C SER A 68 1.47 3.01 -3.73
N VAL A 69 1.63 3.78 -2.65
CA VAL A 69 2.69 4.79 -2.57
C VAL A 69 4.06 4.13 -2.61
N GLY A 70 4.24 3.03 -1.89
CA GLY A 70 5.51 2.31 -1.87
C GLY A 70 5.94 1.84 -3.25
N TYR A 71 4.99 1.44 -4.09
CA TYR A 71 5.29 1.04 -5.46
C TYR A 71 5.63 2.22 -6.38
N ARG A 72 5.30 3.44 -5.99
CA ARG A 72 5.54 4.64 -6.80
C ARG A 72 6.77 5.42 -6.39
N VAL A 73 7.19 5.31 -5.14
CA VAL A 73 8.31 6.10 -4.61
C VAL A 73 9.62 5.62 -5.21
N LYS A 74 10.40 6.55 -5.78
CA LYS A 74 11.67 6.23 -6.46
C LYS A 74 12.89 6.42 -5.55
N SER A 75 12.73 6.21 -4.26
CA SER A 75 13.86 6.22 -3.33
C SER A 75 14.45 4.83 -3.20
N LYS A 76 15.63 4.76 -2.59
CA LYS A 76 16.25 3.46 -2.30
C LYS A 76 15.33 2.62 -1.41
N ARG A 77 14.70 3.24 -0.42
CA ARG A 77 13.78 2.56 0.49
C ARG A 77 12.54 2.08 -0.27
N GLY A 78 12.03 2.87 -1.21
CA GLY A 78 10.92 2.45 -2.07
C GLY A 78 11.29 1.25 -2.92
N THR A 79 12.50 1.21 -3.45
CA THR A 79 12.99 0.06 -4.20
C THR A 79 13.08 -1.18 -3.32
N GLU A 80 13.63 -1.04 -2.13
CA GLU A 80 13.71 -2.14 -1.17
C GLU A 80 12.31 -2.66 -0.81
N PHE A 81 11.35 -1.76 -0.65
CA PHE A 81 9.96 -2.12 -0.39
C PHE A 81 9.40 -2.97 -1.52
N ARG A 82 9.61 -2.54 -2.77
CA ARG A 82 9.10 -3.29 -3.94
C ARG A 82 9.73 -4.67 -4.06
N VAL A 83 11.03 -4.78 -3.83
CA VAL A 83 11.73 -6.06 -3.88
C VAL A 83 11.16 -7.01 -2.82
N TRP A 84 10.99 -6.51 -1.61
CA TRP A 84 10.42 -7.29 -0.52
C TRP A 84 8.99 -7.71 -0.82
N ALA A 85 8.16 -6.78 -1.27
CA ALA A 85 6.75 -7.07 -1.57
C ALA A 85 6.61 -8.09 -2.71
N ASN A 86 7.43 -7.94 -3.76
CA ASN A 86 7.42 -8.88 -4.87
C ASN A 86 7.80 -10.28 -4.42
N LYS A 87 8.77 -10.40 -3.52
CA LYS A 87 9.17 -11.70 -2.99
C LYS A 87 8.03 -12.34 -2.21
N ILE A 88 7.37 -11.57 -1.34
CA ILE A 88 6.24 -12.08 -0.54
C ILE A 88 5.11 -12.54 -1.46
N LEU A 89 4.77 -11.74 -2.46
CA LEU A 89 3.69 -12.07 -3.39
C LEU A 89 4.03 -13.31 -4.21
N ARG A 90 5.25 -13.38 -4.70
CA ARG A 90 5.70 -14.55 -5.47
C ARG A 90 5.62 -15.82 -4.63
N ASP A 91 6.16 -15.76 -3.42
CA ASP A 91 6.13 -16.92 -2.52
C ASP A 91 4.70 -17.37 -2.23
N TYR A 92 3.82 -16.40 -1.97
CA TYR A 92 2.41 -16.69 -1.71
C TYR A 92 1.75 -17.37 -2.92
N LEU A 93 1.95 -16.84 -4.11
CA LEU A 93 1.33 -17.39 -5.33
C LEU A 93 1.85 -18.78 -5.66
N LEU A 94 3.16 -18.98 -5.56
CA LEU A 94 3.75 -20.29 -5.84
C LEU A 94 3.32 -21.33 -4.83
N LYS A 95 3.30 -20.97 -3.55
CA LYS A 95 2.84 -21.86 -2.49
C LYS A 95 1.35 -22.16 -2.65
N GLY A 96 0.56 -21.15 -2.97
CA GLY A 96 -0.86 -21.34 -3.23
C GLY A 96 -1.14 -22.25 -4.41
N GLN A 97 -0.32 -22.17 -5.46
CA GLN A 97 -0.43 -23.07 -6.60
C GLN A 97 -0.18 -24.51 -6.19
N ALA A 98 0.85 -24.74 -5.38
CA ALA A 98 1.18 -26.09 -4.94
C ALA A 98 0.10 -26.70 -4.06
N ILE A 99 -0.62 -25.88 -3.30
CA ILE A 99 -1.61 -26.34 -2.33
C ILE A 99 -3.02 -26.34 -2.91
N ASN A 100 -3.36 -25.36 -3.76
CA ASN A 100 -4.73 -25.16 -4.22
C ASN A 100 -4.76 -24.67 -5.67
N GLN A 101 -4.65 -25.61 -6.60
CA GLN A 101 -4.67 -25.32 -8.02
C GLN A 101 -5.98 -24.68 -8.48
N ASN A 102 -7.09 -25.08 -7.92
CA ASN A 102 -8.39 -24.53 -8.30
C ASN A 102 -8.51 -23.04 -8.02
N ARG A 103 -7.90 -22.58 -6.94
CA ARG A 103 -7.90 -21.17 -6.59
C ARG A 103 -7.12 -20.34 -7.61
N LEU A 104 -6.00 -20.85 -8.08
CA LEU A 104 -5.21 -20.17 -9.11
C LEU A 104 -5.97 -20.09 -10.43
N GLU A 105 -6.65 -21.19 -10.81
CA GLU A 105 -7.46 -21.20 -12.01
C GLU A 105 -8.55 -20.15 -11.93
N TYR A 106 -9.19 -20.02 -10.77
CA TYR A 106 -10.21 -19.00 -10.55
C TYR A 106 -9.64 -17.59 -10.76
N LEU A 107 -8.48 -17.30 -10.19
CA LEU A 107 -7.83 -15.99 -10.33
C LEU A 107 -7.50 -15.68 -11.78
N GLU A 108 -7.03 -16.67 -12.54
CA GLU A 108 -6.76 -16.49 -13.96
C GLU A 108 -8.03 -16.22 -14.75
N LYS A 109 -9.11 -16.95 -14.47
CA LYS A 109 -10.38 -16.79 -15.16
C LYS A 109 -11.00 -15.42 -14.94
N THR A 110 -10.80 -14.82 -13.77
CA THR A 110 -11.31 -13.48 -13.49
C THR A 110 -10.42 -12.40 -14.11
N LYS A 111 -9.30 -12.77 -14.70
CA LYS A 111 -8.32 -11.86 -15.27
C LYS A 111 -7.72 -10.87 -14.26
N THR A 112 -7.87 -11.19 -12.99
CA THR A 112 -7.30 -10.37 -11.92
C THR A 112 -5.79 -10.54 -11.86
N VAL A 113 -5.33 -11.77 -12.04
CA VAL A 113 -3.90 -12.10 -12.01
C VAL A 113 -3.60 -13.06 -13.15
N LYS A 114 -2.54 -12.78 -13.88
CA LYS A 114 -2.04 -13.73 -14.88
C LYS A 114 -0.77 -14.35 -14.32
N ILE A 115 -0.83 -15.66 -14.09
CA ILE A 115 0.26 -16.37 -13.46
C ILE A 115 0.99 -17.19 -14.51
N ILE A 116 2.29 -16.96 -14.63
CA ILE A 116 3.17 -17.74 -15.50
C ILE A 116 4.11 -18.52 -14.61
N VAL A 117 4.00 -19.84 -14.68
CA VAL A 117 4.83 -20.73 -13.89
C VAL A 117 5.67 -21.57 -14.85
N LYS A 118 6.95 -21.55 -14.59
CA LYS A 118 7.90 -22.33 -15.38
C LYS A 118 8.53 -23.42 -14.54
#